data_4a137963ab0e09d77e63a2dac432793e
#
_entry.id   4a137963ab0e09d77e63a2dac432793e
#
_cell.length_a   1.000
_cell.length_b   1.000
_cell.length_c   1.000
_cell.angle_alpha   90.00
_cell.angle_beta   90.00
_cell.angle_gamma   90.00
#
_symmetry.space_group_name_H-M   'P 1'
#
loop_
_entity.id
_entity.type
_entity.pdbx_description
1 polymer ?
#
loop_
_entity_poly.entity_id
_entity_poly.type
_entity_poly.pdbx_seq_one_letter_code
_entity_poly.pdbx_strand_id
1 'polypeptide(L)'
;MSVTVDQILQRMIVDAKNYNPTIKISQGTENYIRFAAAASAIWGLYKQMDWTLDQIFPTTMNQESLEQWANDRGLDYSNLTASELLTLILSYLRNPKSGGKPSDYERWALEASSTGKAIGLESSMISGNMPDLNAANAVKPHDRENIAFTCGSSDTEKNVVIDLGDSKEIFGIGLGFITNRQATFGVFTSDDGQTWTRQGKLDAAYWWAMTNFSEVSARYVKVKLEEIEALESWQTESLNEVKCFGVEIYVPSDSNEAPTSSRCLKNYYGVGTVLMLMGPSSLSMRCCEAIRAKCEYEGPVAPREIWVNVPVEKTLSLRVTMRNLQQLDEDGFREDVNKYFADLEPGDLFIPSQIVVYAIKNGGENATIEVSKNGGEYQVETDAIESYSTEKFVLGDLVVQ
;
A
#
# COMPACT_ATOMS: atom_id res chain seq x y z
N MET A 1 -30.91 -27.11 -20.05
CA MET A 1 -31.59 -28.40 -20.50
C MET A 1 -31.23 -28.58 -21.96
N SER A 2 -30.50 -29.62 -22.31
CA SER A 2 -30.17 -29.90 -23.71
C SER A 2 -31.37 -30.55 -24.41
N VAL A 3 -32.00 -29.84 -25.30
CA VAL A 3 -33.06 -30.33 -26.19
C VAL A 3 -32.45 -31.40 -27.12
N THR A 4 -33.10 -32.56 -27.27
CA THR A 4 -32.65 -33.60 -28.19
C THR A 4 -33.31 -33.50 -29.55
N VAL A 5 -32.70 -34.07 -30.61
CA VAL A 5 -33.28 -34.14 -31.96
C VAL A 5 -34.65 -34.80 -31.94
N ASP A 6 -34.81 -35.88 -31.16
CA ASP A 6 -36.09 -36.58 -31.05
C ASP A 6 -37.18 -35.72 -30.41
N GLN A 7 -36.87 -34.93 -29.39
CA GLN A 7 -37.85 -33.99 -28.81
C GLN A 7 -38.32 -32.94 -29.81
N ILE A 8 -37.40 -32.40 -30.60
CA ILE A 8 -37.75 -31.45 -31.65
C ILE A 8 -38.62 -32.12 -32.71
N LEU A 9 -38.20 -33.30 -33.18
CA LEU A 9 -38.95 -34.05 -34.19
C LEU A 9 -40.38 -34.39 -33.72
N GLN A 10 -40.51 -34.90 -32.48
CA GLN A 10 -41.83 -35.21 -31.93
C GLN A 10 -42.72 -33.98 -31.83
N ARG A 11 -42.18 -32.81 -31.43
CA ARG A 11 -42.91 -31.56 -31.40
C ARG A 11 -43.38 -31.16 -32.78
N MET A 12 -42.52 -31.21 -33.79
CA MET A 12 -42.86 -30.91 -35.17
C MET A 12 -43.95 -31.83 -35.70
N ILE A 13 -43.91 -33.13 -35.38
CA ILE A 13 -44.91 -34.12 -35.76
C ILE A 13 -46.28 -33.78 -35.11
N VAL A 14 -46.29 -33.45 -33.83
CA VAL A 14 -47.50 -33.05 -33.11
C VAL A 14 -48.09 -31.79 -33.72
N ASP A 15 -47.28 -30.77 -33.96
CA ASP A 15 -47.72 -29.50 -34.54
C ASP A 15 -48.30 -29.71 -35.95
N ALA A 16 -47.63 -30.49 -36.78
CA ALA A 16 -48.13 -30.83 -38.12
C ALA A 16 -49.46 -31.59 -38.08
N LYS A 17 -49.65 -32.54 -37.17
CA LYS A 17 -50.93 -33.24 -36.98
C LYS A 17 -52.04 -32.34 -36.44
N ASN A 18 -51.72 -31.34 -35.64
CA ASN A 18 -52.67 -30.32 -35.19
C ASN A 18 -53.19 -29.47 -36.34
N TYR A 19 -52.34 -29.14 -37.32
CA TYR A 19 -52.74 -28.40 -38.51
C TYR A 19 -53.48 -29.25 -39.57
N ASN A 20 -53.04 -30.54 -39.73
CA ASN A 20 -53.64 -31.48 -40.64
C ASN A 20 -53.68 -32.88 -40.02
N PRO A 21 -54.81 -33.26 -39.37
CA PRO A 21 -54.95 -34.54 -38.70
C PRO A 21 -54.80 -35.79 -39.61
N THR A 22 -54.98 -35.60 -40.94
CA THR A 22 -54.88 -36.69 -41.92
C THR A 22 -53.49 -36.90 -42.48
N ILE A 23 -52.53 -36.07 -42.13
CA ILE A 23 -51.15 -36.14 -42.60
C ILE A 23 -50.49 -37.45 -42.17
N LYS A 24 -49.90 -38.17 -43.10
CA LYS A 24 -49.14 -39.41 -42.80
C LYS A 24 -47.70 -39.03 -42.48
N ILE A 25 -47.29 -39.19 -41.22
CA ILE A 25 -45.93 -38.97 -40.78
C ILE A 25 -45.54 -40.22 -39.95
N SER A 26 -45.04 -41.22 -40.63
CA SER A 26 -44.50 -42.43 -40.05
C SER A 26 -43.06 -42.66 -40.53
N GLN A 27 -42.25 -43.35 -39.77
CA GLN A 27 -40.85 -43.63 -40.13
C GLN A 27 -40.82 -44.21 -41.57
N GLY A 28 -39.95 -43.68 -42.41
CA GLY A 28 -39.81 -44.02 -43.82
C GLY A 28 -40.68 -43.23 -44.81
N THR A 29 -41.62 -42.41 -44.35
CA THR A 29 -42.37 -41.46 -45.24
C THR A 29 -41.56 -40.24 -45.54
N GLU A 30 -41.82 -39.61 -46.72
CA GLU A 30 -41.15 -38.36 -47.14
C GLU A 30 -41.31 -37.25 -46.09
N ASN A 31 -42.51 -37.11 -45.51
CA ASN A 31 -42.76 -36.10 -44.49
C ASN A 31 -41.90 -36.37 -43.21
N TYR A 32 -41.77 -37.64 -42.81
CA TYR A 32 -40.92 -37.96 -41.68
C TYR A 32 -39.43 -37.62 -41.93
N ILE A 33 -38.93 -37.92 -43.15
CA ILE A 33 -37.55 -37.63 -43.53
C ILE A 33 -37.31 -36.10 -43.53
N ARG A 34 -38.25 -35.32 -44.09
CA ARG A 34 -38.17 -33.87 -44.08
C ARG A 34 -38.16 -33.28 -42.69
N PHE A 35 -39.03 -33.78 -41.79
CA PHE A 35 -39.07 -33.33 -40.40
C PHE A 35 -37.84 -33.74 -39.63
N ALA A 36 -37.31 -34.93 -39.85
CA ALA A 36 -36.06 -35.40 -39.21
C ALA A 36 -34.86 -34.53 -39.64
N ALA A 37 -34.79 -34.20 -40.94
CA ALA A 37 -33.72 -33.28 -41.43
C ALA A 37 -33.85 -31.88 -40.85
N ALA A 38 -35.06 -31.33 -40.76
CA ALA A 38 -35.31 -30.05 -40.14
C ALA A 38 -35.03 -30.04 -38.64
N ALA A 39 -35.46 -31.10 -37.92
CA ALA A 39 -35.15 -31.25 -36.49
C ALA A 39 -33.68 -31.35 -36.21
N SER A 40 -32.88 -32.00 -37.06
CA SER A 40 -31.43 -32.08 -36.96
C SER A 40 -30.80 -30.70 -37.17
N ALA A 41 -31.27 -29.90 -38.17
CA ALA A 41 -30.77 -28.56 -38.38
C ALA A 41 -31.10 -27.61 -37.22
N ILE A 42 -32.33 -27.69 -36.67
CA ILE A 42 -32.76 -26.93 -35.51
C ILE A 42 -31.93 -27.31 -34.28
N TRP A 43 -31.68 -28.58 -34.10
CA TRP A 43 -30.81 -29.04 -32.99
C TRP A 43 -29.38 -28.48 -33.11
N GLY A 44 -28.83 -28.40 -34.33
CA GLY A 44 -27.57 -27.75 -34.61
C GLY A 44 -27.56 -26.29 -34.17
N LEU A 45 -28.63 -25.54 -34.41
CA LEU A 45 -28.79 -24.16 -33.96
C LEU A 45 -28.85 -24.07 -32.44
N TYR A 46 -29.56 -24.97 -31.74
CA TYR A 46 -29.56 -25.00 -30.29
C TYR A 46 -28.14 -25.27 -29.71
N LYS A 47 -27.40 -26.16 -30.32
CA LYS A 47 -26.02 -26.44 -29.94
C LYS A 47 -25.08 -25.23 -30.11
N GLN A 48 -25.29 -24.50 -31.21
CA GLN A 48 -24.55 -23.26 -31.44
C GLN A 48 -24.91 -22.18 -30.42
N MET A 49 -26.21 -22.06 -30.06
CA MET A 49 -26.66 -21.15 -29.01
C MET A 49 -26.09 -21.51 -27.65
N ASP A 50 -26.12 -22.81 -27.27
CA ASP A 50 -25.51 -23.27 -26.00
C ASP A 50 -24.02 -22.91 -25.97
N TRP A 51 -23.29 -23.21 -27.06
CA TRP A 51 -21.88 -22.86 -27.17
C TRP A 51 -21.67 -21.35 -27.07
N THR A 52 -22.50 -20.53 -27.72
CA THR A 52 -22.38 -19.05 -27.63
C THR A 52 -22.63 -18.55 -26.22
N LEU A 53 -23.59 -19.12 -25.50
CA LEU A 53 -23.88 -18.79 -24.11
C LEU A 53 -22.71 -19.14 -23.19
N ASP A 54 -22.06 -20.28 -23.43
CA ASP A 54 -20.86 -20.69 -22.68
C ASP A 54 -19.70 -19.71 -22.90
N GLN A 55 -19.66 -18.99 -24.03
CA GLN A 55 -18.63 -17.98 -24.30
C GLN A 55 -18.94 -16.60 -23.70
N ILE A 56 -20.05 -16.41 -23.00
CA ILE A 56 -20.40 -15.12 -22.36
C ILE A 56 -19.66 -14.93 -21.03
N PHE A 57 -19.51 -16.00 -20.26
CA PHE A 57 -18.91 -15.91 -18.94
C PHE A 57 -17.50 -16.50 -18.93
N PRO A 58 -16.50 -15.78 -18.39
CA PRO A 58 -15.11 -16.26 -18.37
C PRO A 58 -14.93 -17.66 -17.77
N THR A 59 -15.78 -18.03 -16.81
CA THR A 59 -15.73 -19.37 -16.15
C THR A 59 -16.12 -20.52 -17.04
N THR A 60 -16.81 -20.27 -18.16
CA THR A 60 -17.29 -21.27 -19.12
C THR A 60 -16.68 -21.11 -20.52
N MET A 61 -15.95 -20.02 -20.75
CA MET A 61 -15.24 -19.76 -22.00
C MET A 61 -14.18 -20.82 -22.30
N ASN A 62 -14.00 -21.14 -23.58
CA ASN A 62 -12.84 -21.90 -24.01
C ASN A 62 -11.57 -21.01 -24.02
N GLN A 63 -10.40 -21.62 -24.17
CA GLN A 63 -9.11 -20.91 -24.12
C GLN A 63 -9.04 -19.81 -25.20
N GLU A 64 -9.44 -20.07 -26.43
CA GLU A 64 -9.40 -19.09 -27.52
C GLU A 64 -10.23 -17.85 -27.22
N SER A 65 -11.43 -18.03 -26.65
CA SER A 65 -12.31 -16.92 -26.25
C SER A 65 -11.74 -16.15 -25.05
N LEU A 66 -11.07 -16.83 -24.10
CA LEU A 66 -10.37 -16.17 -22.99
C LEU A 66 -9.19 -15.34 -23.50
N GLU A 67 -8.39 -15.87 -24.43
CA GLU A 67 -7.28 -15.16 -25.05
C GLU A 67 -7.74 -13.91 -25.82
N GLN A 68 -8.81 -14.05 -26.59
CA GLN A 68 -9.39 -12.90 -27.30
C GLN A 68 -9.94 -11.85 -26.33
N TRP A 69 -10.60 -12.28 -25.25
CA TRP A 69 -11.10 -11.39 -24.21
C TRP A 69 -9.98 -10.62 -23.53
N ALA A 70 -8.86 -11.28 -23.24
CA ALA A 70 -7.68 -10.67 -22.67
C ALA A 70 -7.01 -9.68 -23.63
N ASN A 71 -6.87 -10.06 -24.90
CA ASN A 71 -6.29 -9.23 -25.96
C ASN A 71 -7.09 -7.93 -26.16
N ASP A 72 -8.42 -8.00 -26.22
CA ASP A 72 -9.31 -6.84 -26.37
C ASP A 72 -9.17 -5.81 -25.23
N ARG A 73 -8.59 -6.24 -24.09
CA ARG A 73 -8.39 -5.41 -22.90
C ARG A 73 -6.92 -5.12 -22.61
N GLY A 74 -6.04 -5.50 -23.52
CA GLY A 74 -4.61 -5.25 -23.40
C GLY A 74 -3.94 -5.96 -22.21
N LEU A 75 -4.48 -7.13 -21.81
CA LEU A 75 -3.86 -7.95 -20.78
C LEU A 75 -2.75 -8.80 -21.43
N ASP A 76 -1.58 -8.82 -20.82
CA ASP A 76 -0.51 -9.73 -21.23
C ASP A 76 -0.82 -11.13 -20.71
N TYR A 77 -1.03 -12.07 -21.64
CA TYR A 77 -1.32 -13.46 -21.37
C TYR A 77 -0.28 -14.42 -21.95
N SER A 78 0.85 -13.88 -22.40
CA SER A 78 1.94 -14.67 -22.97
C SER A 78 2.39 -15.75 -21.98
N ASN A 79 2.40 -17.00 -22.43
CA ASN A 79 2.80 -18.17 -21.66
C ASN A 79 1.90 -18.56 -20.46
N LEU A 80 0.66 -18.07 -20.38
CA LEU A 80 -0.29 -18.47 -19.36
C LEU A 80 -1.08 -19.70 -19.79
N THR A 81 -1.34 -20.61 -18.85
CA THR A 81 -2.30 -21.69 -19.02
C THR A 81 -3.73 -21.15 -18.98
N ALA A 82 -4.72 -21.91 -19.48
CA ALA A 82 -6.13 -21.50 -19.43
C ALA A 82 -6.60 -21.16 -18.00
N SER A 83 -6.13 -21.88 -16.98
CA SER A 83 -6.47 -21.63 -15.58
C SER A 83 -5.86 -20.34 -15.05
N GLU A 84 -4.61 -20.05 -15.39
CA GLU A 84 -3.94 -18.81 -15.01
C GLU A 84 -4.54 -17.61 -15.72
N LEU A 85 -4.86 -17.76 -17.02
CA LEU A 85 -5.55 -16.75 -17.81
C LEU A 85 -6.95 -16.45 -17.24
N LEU A 86 -7.71 -17.47 -16.86
CA LEU A 86 -8.99 -17.28 -16.18
C LEU A 86 -8.82 -16.53 -14.87
N THR A 87 -7.82 -16.87 -14.07
CA THR A 87 -7.51 -16.18 -12.82
C THR A 87 -7.18 -14.70 -13.07
N LEU A 88 -6.36 -14.42 -14.09
CA LEU A 88 -6.03 -13.06 -14.52
C LEU A 88 -7.29 -12.27 -14.91
N ILE A 89 -8.14 -12.86 -15.75
CA ILE A 89 -9.40 -12.24 -16.20
C ILE A 89 -10.35 -11.97 -15.03
N LEU A 90 -10.50 -12.93 -14.11
CA LEU A 90 -11.35 -12.76 -12.93
C LEU A 90 -10.81 -11.68 -11.99
N SER A 91 -9.50 -11.58 -11.84
CA SER A 91 -8.87 -10.49 -11.05
C SER A 91 -9.11 -9.13 -11.70
N TYR A 92 -9.00 -9.04 -13.02
CA TYR A 92 -9.32 -7.83 -13.79
C TYR A 92 -10.79 -7.42 -13.66
N LEU A 93 -11.71 -8.39 -13.70
CA LEU A 93 -13.15 -8.12 -13.53
C LEU A 93 -13.52 -7.70 -12.11
N ARG A 94 -12.81 -8.21 -11.10
CA ARG A 94 -13.00 -7.79 -9.71
C ARG A 94 -12.45 -6.38 -9.47
N ASN A 95 -11.36 -6.05 -10.14
CA ASN A 95 -10.67 -4.77 -10.05
C ASN A 95 -10.51 -4.16 -11.46
N PRO A 96 -11.59 -3.74 -12.10
CA PRO A 96 -11.49 -3.14 -13.43
C PRO A 96 -10.64 -1.87 -13.35
N LYS A 97 -9.77 -1.67 -14.34
CA LYS A 97 -9.01 -0.42 -14.52
C LYS A 97 -9.98 0.74 -14.84
N SER A 98 -10.90 1.00 -13.96
CA SER A 98 -11.91 2.04 -14.12
C SER A 98 -11.63 3.18 -13.15
N GLY A 99 -10.67 3.96 -13.47
CA GLY A 99 -10.67 5.34 -13.15
C GLY A 99 -10.75 5.80 -11.71
N GLY A 100 -9.76 5.47 -10.88
CA GLY A 100 -9.55 6.24 -9.66
C GLY A 100 -10.33 5.76 -8.44
N LYS A 101 -10.59 4.46 -8.30
CA LYS A 101 -10.89 3.86 -6.99
C LYS A 101 -9.62 3.83 -6.14
N PRO A 102 -9.71 3.86 -4.80
CA PRO A 102 -8.55 3.70 -3.92
C PRO A 102 -7.68 2.49 -4.28
N SER A 103 -8.29 1.33 -4.50
CA SER A 103 -7.60 0.09 -4.88
C SER A 103 -6.84 0.15 -6.21
N ASP A 104 -7.23 1.03 -7.14
CA ASP A 104 -6.49 1.22 -8.38
C ASP A 104 -5.17 1.94 -8.12
N TYR A 105 -5.21 3.01 -7.34
CA TYR A 105 -4.01 3.75 -6.94
C TYR A 105 -3.06 2.87 -6.13
N GLU A 106 -3.59 2.07 -5.19
CA GLU A 106 -2.81 1.12 -4.38
C GLU A 106 -2.07 0.11 -5.26
N ARG A 107 -2.76 -0.49 -6.24
CA ARG A 107 -2.13 -1.42 -7.18
C ARG A 107 -1.07 -0.76 -8.03
N TRP A 108 -1.35 0.40 -8.64
CA TRP A 108 -0.37 1.12 -9.48
C TRP A 108 0.85 1.54 -8.68
N ALA A 109 0.63 1.95 -7.44
CA ALA A 109 1.72 2.32 -6.55
C ALA A 109 2.66 1.14 -6.25
N LEU A 110 2.10 -0.06 -6.00
CA LEU A 110 2.89 -1.28 -5.75
C LEU A 110 3.70 -1.75 -6.97
N GLU A 111 3.32 -1.32 -8.19
CA GLU A 111 4.04 -1.61 -9.41
C GLU A 111 5.22 -0.65 -9.66
N ALA A 112 5.31 0.44 -8.90
CA ALA A 112 6.36 1.44 -9.07
C ALA A 112 7.60 1.10 -8.25
N SER A 113 8.78 1.37 -8.81
CA SER A 113 10.06 1.22 -8.11
C SER A 113 11.07 2.26 -8.60
N SER A 114 12.07 2.52 -7.81
CA SER A 114 13.20 3.39 -8.18
C SER A 114 14.47 2.96 -7.45
N THR A 115 15.62 3.45 -7.89
CA THR A 115 16.91 3.19 -7.25
C THR A 115 17.16 4.19 -6.12
N GLY A 116 17.60 3.70 -4.98
CA GLY A 116 17.91 4.52 -3.82
C GLY A 116 17.62 3.76 -2.53
N LYS A 117 18.18 4.23 -1.43
CA LYS A 117 17.89 3.72 -0.08
C LYS A 117 18.18 4.77 0.97
N ALA A 118 17.51 4.68 2.11
CA ALA A 118 17.90 5.39 3.31
C ALA A 118 19.14 4.73 3.93
N ILE A 119 20.03 5.52 4.51
CA ILE A 119 21.16 5.02 5.28
C ILE A 119 20.85 5.04 6.78
N GLY A 120 21.32 4.02 7.51
CA GLY A 120 21.24 3.99 8.96
C GLY A 120 22.11 5.11 9.56
N LEU A 121 21.52 5.90 10.44
CA LEU A 121 22.21 6.94 11.20
C LEU A 121 22.40 6.50 12.65
N GLU A 122 23.51 6.91 13.25
CA GLU A 122 23.80 6.73 14.68
C GLU A 122 23.69 8.08 15.40
N SER A 123 23.31 8.06 16.68
CA SER A 123 23.18 9.29 17.46
C SER A 123 24.48 10.10 17.56
N SER A 124 25.63 9.42 17.49
CA SER A 124 26.96 10.04 17.44
C SER A 124 27.20 10.91 16.20
N MET A 125 26.46 10.68 15.12
CA MET A 125 26.54 11.41 13.86
C MET A 125 25.76 12.74 13.92
N ILE A 126 24.88 12.93 14.90
CA ILE A 126 23.96 14.09 14.98
C ILE A 126 24.50 15.11 15.96
N SER A 127 24.64 16.34 15.52
CA SER A 127 25.06 17.50 16.30
C SER A 127 24.30 18.76 15.83
N GLY A 128 24.48 19.89 16.51
CA GLY A 128 23.88 21.15 16.10
C GLY A 128 23.55 22.07 17.27
N ASN A 129 22.86 23.15 16.97
CA ASN A 129 22.45 24.16 17.94
C ASN A 129 20.93 24.41 17.98
N MET A 130 20.13 23.48 17.43
CA MET A 130 18.67 23.50 17.61
C MET A 130 18.32 23.36 19.08
N PRO A 131 17.27 24.04 19.56
CA PRO A 131 16.78 23.86 20.93
C PRO A 131 16.38 22.40 21.17
N ASP A 132 16.67 21.91 22.37
CA ASP A 132 16.31 20.58 22.85
C ASP A 132 16.71 19.43 21.92
N LEU A 133 17.81 19.60 21.14
CA LEU A 133 18.26 18.58 20.21
C LEU A 133 18.58 17.27 20.93
N ASN A 134 17.80 16.25 20.60
CA ASN A 134 17.98 14.89 21.08
C ASN A 134 18.43 14.00 19.91
N ALA A 135 19.73 13.74 19.85
CA ALA A 135 20.32 12.93 18.79
C ALA A 135 19.81 11.49 18.76
N ALA A 136 19.48 10.90 19.91
CA ALA A 136 18.94 9.54 19.98
C ALA A 136 17.52 9.44 19.40
N ASN A 137 16.73 10.52 19.44
CA ASN A 137 15.43 10.59 18.80
C ASN A 137 15.57 10.96 17.31
N ALA A 138 16.55 11.77 16.95
CA ALA A 138 16.78 12.18 15.57
C ALA A 138 17.08 10.99 14.64
N VAL A 139 17.69 9.93 15.14
CA VAL A 139 18.00 8.71 14.37
C VAL A 139 16.88 7.66 14.37
N LYS A 140 15.71 8.00 14.90
CA LYS A 140 14.49 7.18 14.85
C LYS A 140 13.52 7.81 13.85
N PRO A 141 13.71 7.63 12.55
CA PRO A 141 12.79 8.17 11.56
C PRO A 141 11.40 7.59 11.78
N HIS A 142 10.39 8.37 11.43
CA HIS A 142 8.98 7.98 11.49
C HIS A 142 8.39 7.72 12.90
N ASP A 143 9.17 7.96 13.97
CA ASP A 143 8.68 7.87 15.36
C ASP A 143 8.22 9.25 15.86
N ARG A 144 6.96 9.55 15.63
CA ARG A 144 6.34 10.85 15.95
C ARG A 144 6.33 11.19 17.45
N GLU A 145 6.34 10.22 18.33
CA GLU A 145 6.26 10.45 19.79
C GLU A 145 7.62 10.86 20.37
N ASN A 146 8.70 10.56 19.65
CA ASN A 146 10.05 10.90 20.03
C ASN A 146 10.55 12.16 19.30
N ILE A 147 10.28 13.32 19.89
CA ILE A 147 10.71 14.60 19.34
C ILE A 147 12.24 14.69 19.35
N ALA A 148 12.81 14.98 18.18
CA ALA A 148 14.25 15.16 18.00
C ALA A 148 14.70 16.58 18.37
N PHE A 149 13.93 17.59 18.02
CA PHE A 149 14.16 18.99 18.41
C PHE A 149 12.89 19.81 18.22
N THR A 150 12.87 20.98 18.86
CA THR A 150 11.82 21.99 18.67
C THR A 150 12.45 23.28 18.16
N CYS A 151 11.71 24.08 17.40
CA CYS A 151 12.17 25.39 16.96
C CYS A 151 11.00 26.37 16.83
N GLY A 152 11.28 27.62 17.08
CA GLY A 152 10.36 28.74 16.95
C GLY A 152 10.95 29.88 16.10
N SER A 153 10.24 30.99 16.02
CA SER A 153 10.67 32.15 15.20
C SER A 153 11.99 32.77 15.63
N SER A 154 12.39 32.58 16.91
CA SER A 154 13.71 33.04 17.42
C SER A 154 14.88 32.15 17.01
N ASP A 155 14.60 31.00 16.43
CA ASP A 155 15.60 29.96 16.12
C ASP A 155 16.04 29.96 14.65
N THR A 156 15.63 30.99 13.88
CA THR A 156 16.14 31.21 12.53
C THR A 156 17.67 31.21 12.56
N GLU A 157 18.31 30.56 11.60
CA GLU A 157 19.75 30.30 11.51
C GLU A 157 20.27 29.13 12.37
N LYS A 158 19.50 28.57 13.32
CA LYS A 158 19.88 27.35 14.03
C LYS A 158 19.79 26.14 13.12
N ASN A 159 20.56 25.13 13.43
CA ASN A 159 20.74 23.97 12.56
C ASN A 159 20.95 22.66 13.30
N VAL A 160 20.73 21.58 12.55
CA VAL A 160 21.20 20.23 12.86
C VAL A 160 22.22 19.85 11.80
N VAL A 161 23.33 19.24 12.23
CA VAL A 161 24.41 18.77 11.37
C VAL A 161 24.52 17.25 11.53
N ILE A 162 24.58 16.55 10.42
CA ILE A 162 24.77 15.11 10.33
C ILE A 162 26.18 14.87 9.76
N ASP A 163 27.06 14.17 10.51
CA ASP A 163 28.37 13.71 10.05
C ASP A 163 28.25 12.26 9.62
N LEU A 164 28.38 11.98 8.35
CA LEU A 164 28.27 10.63 7.78
C LEU A 164 29.53 9.79 7.99
N GLY A 165 30.56 10.34 8.69
CA GLY A 165 31.86 9.73 8.91
C GLY A 165 32.77 9.82 7.71
N ASP A 166 32.34 9.32 6.58
CA ASP A 166 33.03 9.39 5.30
C ASP A 166 32.18 10.15 4.26
N SER A 167 32.85 10.66 3.21
CA SER A 167 32.15 11.26 2.07
C SER A 167 31.34 10.16 1.36
N LYS A 168 30.04 10.43 1.15
CA LYS A 168 29.09 9.53 0.50
C LYS A 168 28.35 10.26 -0.61
N GLU A 169 27.99 9.58 -1.66
CA GLU A 169 27.06 10.12 -2.62
C GLU A 169 25.67 10.15 -2.03
N ILE A 170 25.07 11.34 -1.96
CA ILE A 170 23.74 11.57 -1.42
C ILE A 170 22.90 12.31 -2.43
N PHE A 171 21.59 12.08 -2.44
CA PHE A 171 20.67 12.75 -3.36
C PHE A 171 19.42 13.31 -2.68
N GLY A 172 19.27 13.12 -1.38
CA GLY A 172 18.06 13.59 -0.71
C GLY A 172 18.10 13.42 0.80
N ILE A 173 17.15 14.06 1.43
CA ILE A 173 16.94 14.04 2.88
C ILE A 173 15.45 14.02 3.18
N GLY A 174 15.07 13.30 4.23
CA GLY A 174 13.75 13.31 4.86
C GLY A 174 13.80 13.82 6.28
N LEU A 175 12.77 14.52 6.72
CA LEU A 175 12.60 15.04 8.07
C LEU A 175 11.13 15.03 8.48
N GLY A 176 10.85 14.52 9.67
CA GLY A 176 9.51 14.47 10.24
C GLY A 176 9.12 15.75 10.96
N PHE A 177 7.89 16.20 10.78
CA PHE A 177 7.36 17.41 11.39
C PHE A 177 6.03 17.18 12.10
N ILE A 178 5.87 17.82 13.26
CA ILE A 178 4.57 18.00 13.91
C ILE A 178 4.37 19.51 14.03
N THR A 179 3.61 20.09 13.13
CA THR A 179 3.39 21.54 13.10
C THR A 179 2.10 21.90 12.40
N ASN A 180 1.49 22.99 12.84
CA ASN A 180 0.39 23.65 12.15
C ASN A 180 0.87 24.92 11.43
N ARG A 181 2.19 25.16 11.40
CA ARG A 181 2.80 26.36 10.84
C ARG A 181 3.64 26.00 9.62
N GLN A 182 3.71 26.90 8.69
CA GLN A 182 4.67 26.82 7.61
C GLN A 182 6.06 27.20 8.13
N ALA A 183 7.03 26.35 7.87
CA ALA A 183 8.44 26.62 8.13
C ALA A 183 9.27 26.02 7.00
N THR A 184 10.34 26.71 6.65
CA THR A 184 11.26 26.31 5.59
C THR A 184 12.64 26.04 6.19
N PHE A 185 13.16 24.86 5.90
CA PHE A 185 14.50 24.45 6.29
C PHE A 185 15.39 24.33 5.05
N GLY A 186 16.48 25.09 5.02
CA GLY A 186 17.52 24.92 3.99
C GLY A 186 18.33 23.66 4.22
N VAL A 187 18.62 22.95 3.13
CA VAL A 187 19.47 21.75 3.12
C VAL A 187 20.80 22.10 2.49
N PHE A 188 21.88 21.81 3.21
CA PHE A 188 23.26 22.14 2.80
C PHE A 188 24.15 20.89 2.94
N THR A 189 25.16 20.80 2.10
CA THR A 189 26.18 19.75 2.13
C THR A 189 27.58 20.35 2.26
N SER A 190 28.51 19.58 2.80
CA SER A 190 29.90 19.97 2.96
C SER A 190 30.80 18.72 3.07
N ASP A 191 32.06 18.82 2.62
CA ASP A 191 33.09 17.82 2.85
C ASP A 191 33.97 18.12 4.07
N ASP A 192 34.10 19.39 4.42
CA ASP A 192 35.01 19.87 5.48
C ASP A 192 34.28 20.34 6.76
N GLY A 193 32.94 20.39 6.73
CA GLY A 193 32.10 20.90 7.82
C GLY A 193 32.17 22.42 8.02
N GLN A 194 32.87 23.14 7.15
CA GLN A 194 33.06 24.60 7.22
C GLN A 194 32.45 25.32 6.01
N THR A 195 32.76 24.83 4.82
CA THR A 195 32.23 25.35 3.55
C THR A 195 30.98 24.64 3.18
N TRP A 196 29.84 25.37 3.08
CA TRP A 196 28.53 24.77 2.88
C TRP A 196 27.92 25.19 1.54
N THR A 197 27.47 24.17 0.80
CA THR A 197 26.74 24.38 -0.46
C THR A 197 25.27 24.06 -0.26
N ARG A 198 24.38 25.00 -0.62
CA ARG A 198 22.94 24.79 -0.54
C ARG A 198 22.46 23.84 -1.64
N GLN A 199 21.77 22.77 -1.27
CA GLN A 199 21.26 21.78 -2.19
C GLN A 199 19.74 21.91 -2.44
N GLY A 200 18.98 22.35 -1.43
CA GLY A 200 17.54 22.43 -1.55
C GLY A 200 16.88 23.00 -0.30
N LYS A 201 15.59 22.74 -0.18
CA LYS A 201 14.81 23.09 1.01
C LYS A 201 13.83 21.97 1.37
N LEU A 202 13.45 21.91 2.65
CA LEU A 202 12.35 21.18 3.18
C LEU A 202 11.30 22.17 3.68
N ASP A 203 10.11 22.12 3.15
CA ASP A 203 8.98 22.86 3.69
C ASP A 203 8.29 21.97 4.72
N ALA A 204 8.17 22.46 5.95
CA ALA A 204 7.55 21.73 7.03
C ALA A 204 6.09 21.45 6.67
N ALA A 205 5.77 20.20 6.56
CA ALA A 205 4.44 19.70 6.31
C ALA A 205 3.97 18.92 7.53
N TYR A 206 2.68 18.59 7.58
CA TYR A 206 2.25 17.54 8.47
C TYR A 206 2.98 16.27 8.07
N TRP A 207 3.62 15.59 9.03
CA TRP A 207 4.26 14.28 8.96
C TRP A 207 5.68 14.30 8.44
N TRP A 208 5.90 13.74 7.25
CA TRP A 208 7.21 13.52 6.69
C TRP A 208 7.41 14.34 5.43
N ALA A 209 8.37 15.25 5.45
CA ALA A 209 8.78 16.00 4.27
C ALA A 209 10.09 15.43 3.73
N MET A 210 10.15 15.30 2.42
CA MET A 210 11.34 14.84 1.70
C MET A 210 11.72 15.85 0.63
N THR A 211 13.02 16.00 0.38
CA THR A 211 13.52 16.73 -0.77
C THR A 211 14.65 15.95 -1.43
N ASN A 212 14.70 16.02 -2.76
CA ASN A 212 15.78 15.48 -3.55
C ASN A 212 16.58 16.59 -4.21
N PHE A 213 17.80 16.26 -4.60
CA PHE A 213 18.69 17.12 -5.35
C PHE A 213 19.61 16.26 -6.22
N SER A 214 20.38 16.88 -7.10
CA SER A 214 21.39 16.14 -7.90
C SER A 214 22.36 15.42 -6.98
N GLU A 215 22.79 14.22 -7.35
CA GLU A 215 23.78 13.45 -6.58
C GLU A 215 25.01 14.30 -6.29
N VAL A 216 25.39 14.33 -5.03
CA VAL A 216 26.55 15.09 -4.55
C VAL A 216 27.32 14.25 -3.54
N SER A 217 28.65 14.22 -3.70
CA SER A 217 29.53 13.62 -2.72
C SER A 217 29.70 14.59 -1.55
N ALA A 218 29.37 14.13 -0.32
CA ALA A 218 29.50 14.95 0.88
C ALA A 218 29.65 14.07 2.13
N ARG A 219 30.43 14.56 3.11
CA ARG A 219 30.52 13.98 4.43
C ARG A 219 29.51 14.56 5.41
N TYR A 220 29.20 15.84 5.29
CA TYR A 220 28.31 16.54 6.22
C TYR A 220 27.05 17.00 5.53
N VAL A 221 25.91 16.79 6.19
CA VAL A 221 24.60 17.36 5.78
C VAL A 221 24.11 18.26 6.91
N LYS A 222 23.67 19.48 6.55
CA LYS A 222 23.12 20.44 7.50
C LYS A 222 21.71 20.82 7.11
N VAL A 223 20.82 20.74 8.08
CA VAL A 223 19.45 21.27 7.99
C VAL A 223 19.37 22.51 8.85
N LYS A 224 19.03 23.63 8.25
CA LYS A 224 18.99 24.94 8.91
C LYS A 224 17.61 25.56 8.78
N LEU A 225 17.05 26.03 9.88
CA LEU A 225 15.81 26.81 9.82
C LEU A 225 16.06 28.15 9.13
N GLU A 226 15.43 28.38 8.00
CA GLU A 226 15.54 29.61 7.23
C GLU A 226 14.37 30.57 7.50
N GLU A 227 13.15 30.01 7.54
CA GLU A 227 11.94 30.82 7.68
C GLU A 227 10.89 30.05 8.50
N ILE A 228 10.09 30.76 9.26
CA ILE A 228 8.91 30.27 9.95
C ILE A 228 7.80 31.31 9.87
N GLU A 229 6.61 30.88 9.53
CA GLU A 229 5.45 31.75 9.42
C GLU A 229 5.19 32.53 10.73
N ALA A 230 4.95 33.82 10.64
CA ALA A 230 4.62 34.66 11.80
C ALA A 230 3.26 34.23 12.40
N LEU A 231 3.16 34.30 13.72
CA LEU A 231 1.88 34.07 14.39
C LEU A 231 0.91 35.21 14.14
N GLU A 232 -0.34 34.86 13.86
CA GLU A 232 -1.44 35.80 13.95
C GLU A 232 -1.71 36.16 15.42
N SER A 233 -2.13 37.37 15.69
CA SER A 233 -2.29 37.95 17.04
C SER A 233 -3.31 37.21 17.95
N TRP A 234 -4.12 36.33 17.37
CA TRP A 234 -5.12 35.52 18.08
C TRP A 234 -4.65 34.08 18.39
N GLN A 235 -3.47 33.70 17.90
CA GLN A 235 -2.91 32.35 18.13
C GLN A 235 -2.17 32.30 19.47
N THR A 236 -2.32 31.19 20.19
CA THR A 236 -1.68 30.97 21.49
C THR A 236 -0.22 30.55 21.35
N GLU A 237 0.61 30.85 22.36
CA GLU A 237 2.06 30.52 22.37
C GLU A 237 2.36 29.03 22.16
N SER A 238 1.44 28.13 22.54
CA SER A 238 1.60 26.68 22.32
C SER A 238 1.63 26.26 20.85
N LEU A 239 1.20 27.14 19.93
CA LEU A 239 1.28 26.92 18.48
C LEU A 239 2.58 27.49 17.87
N ASN A 240 3.45 28.08 18.69
CA ASN A 240 4.67 28.76 18.25
C ASN A 240 5.79 27.84 17.80
N GLU A 241 5.74 26.57 18.13
CA GLU A 241 6.84 25.63 17.94
C GLU A 241 6.56 24.68 16.78
N VAL A 242 7.58 24.49 15.95
CA VAL A 242 7.68 23.39 15.02
C VAL A 242 8.44 22.28 15.71
N LYS A 243 7.80 21.13 15.91
CA LYS A 243 8.41 19.94 16.47
C LYS A 243 8.88 19.04 15.34
N CYS A 244 10.12 18.59 15.43
CA CYS A 244 10.72 17.71 14.44
C CYS A 244 11.03 16.36 15.07
N PHE A 245 10.77 15.27 14.31
CA PHE A 245 11.07 13.90 14.71
C PHE A 245 11.79 13.18 13.59
N GLY A 246 12.88 12.53 13.88
CA GLY A 246 13.64 11.70 12.96
C GLY A 246 14.18 12.41 11.71
N VAL A 247 15.28 11.93 11.21
CA VAL A 247 15.92 12.38 9.96
C VAL A 247 16.41 11.17 9.18
N GLU A 248 16.29 11.21 7.86
CA GLU A 248 16.86 10.21 6.95
C GLU A 248 17.70 10.88 5.87
N ILE A 249 18.79 10.22 5.49
CA ILE A 249 19.61 10.60 4.35
C ILE A 249 19.48 9.53 3.27
N TYR A 250 19.24 9.93 2.05
CA TYR A 250 19.06 9.03 0.92
C TYR A 250 20.29 8.98 0.02
N VAL A 251 20.74 7.77 -0.27
CA VAL A 251 21.90 7.46 -1.10
C VAL A 251 21.52 6.61 -2.31
N PRO A 252 22.24 6.72 -3.44
CA PRO A 252 22.07 5.81 -4.57
C PRO A 252 22.25 4.34 -4.15
N SER A 253 21.54 3.46 -4.80
CA SER A 253 21.63 2.00 -4.59
C SER A 253 21.49 1.28 -5.92
N ASP A 254 22.22 0.19 -6.11
CA ASP A 254 22.08 -0.70 -7.27
C ASP A 254 20.79 -1.53 -7.20
N SER A 255 20.18 -1.66 -6.01
CA SER A 255 18.91 -2.35 -5.84
C SER A 255 17.73 -1.40 -6.02
N ASN A 256 16.67 -1.90 -6.65
CA ASN A 256 15.41 -1.18 -6.70
C ASN A 256 14.78 -1.10 -5.32
N GLU A 257 14.34 0.09 -4.96
CA GLU A 257 13.48 0.32 -3.82
C GLU A 257 12.03 0.29 -4.33
N ALA A 258 11.22 -0.60 -3.76
CA ALA A 258 9.83 -0.80 -4.15
C ALA A 258 8.94 -0.84 -2.91
N PRO A 259 7.71 -0.31 -3.01
CA PRO A 259 6.77 -0.40 -1.92
C PRO A 259 6.29 -1.84 -1.72
N THR A 260 6.13 -2.25 -0.47
CA THR A 260 5.60 -3.57 -0.09
C THR A 260 4.15 -3.49 0.41
N SER A 261 3.68 -2.30 0.77
CA SER A 261 2.30 -2.02 1.13
C SER A 261 1.89 -0.64 0.62
N SER A 262 0.60 -0.45 0.39
CA SER A 262 0.05 0.83 -0.05
C SER A 262 -1.36 1.03 0.48
N ARG A 263 -1.67 2.24 0.92
CA ARG A 263 -3.02 2.66 1.29
C ARG A 263 -3.35 3.99 0.63
N CYS A 264 -4.51 4.06 -0.01
CA CYS A 264 -4.99 5.25 -0.69
C CYS A 264 -6.09 5.95 0.13
N LEU A 265 -5.83 7.18 0.52
CA LEU A 265 -6.81 8.06 1.19
C LEU A 265 -7.27 9.14 0.20
N LYS A 266 -8.48 8.99 -0.33
CA LYS A 266 -9.06 9.98 -1.24
C LYS A 266 -9.63 11.17 -0.48
N ASN A 267 -9.44 12.37 -1.06
CA ASN A 267 -9.94 13.64 -0.52
C ASN A 267 -9.37 14.00 0.86
N TYR A 268 -8.23 13.43 1.26
CA TYR A 268 -7.63 13.67 2.57
C TYR A 268 -7.25 15.14 2.77
N TYR A 269 -6.64 15.77 1.76
CA TYR A 269 -6.31 17.20 1.76
C TYR A 269 -7.33 18.07 1.00
N GLY A 270 -8.53 17.56 0.76
CA GLY A 270 -9.60 18.24 0.05
C GLY A 270 -10.07 17.51 -1.20
N VAL A 271 -11.14 18.03 -1.80
CA VAL A 271 -11.80 17.38 -2.94
C VAL A 271 -10.84 17.25 -4.13
N GLY A 272 -10.73 16.05 -4.66
CA GLY A 272 -9.88 15.73 -5.81
C GLY A 272 -8.42 15.45 -5.48
N THR A 273 -8.03 15.41 -4.19
CA THR A 273 -6.70 15.01 -3.77
C THR A 273 -6.64 13.52 -3.47
N VAL A 274 -5.47 12.93 -3.65
CA VAL A 274 -5.16 11.54 -3.29
C VAL A 274 -3.90 11.54 -2.46
N LEU A 275 -3.98 10.97 -1.25
CA LEU A 275 -2.82 10.69 -0.43
C LEU A 275 -2.51 9.19 -0.49
N MET A 276 -1.31 8.86 -0.94
CA MET A 276 -0.78 7.50 -0.94
C MET A 276 0.16 7.34 0.25
N LEU A 277 -0.14 6.38 1.10
CA LEU A 277 0.74 5.98 2.21
C LEU A 277 1.42 4.67 1.83
N MET A 278 2.74 4.69 1.77
CA MET A 278 3.53 3.61 1.20
C MET A 278 4.47 3.01 2.26
N GLY A 279 4.59 1.72 2.27
CA GLY A 279 5.56 1.00 3.09
C GLY A 279 6.67 0.34 2.26
N PRO A 280 7.86 0.13 2.77
CA PRO A 280 8.31 0.47 4.14
C PRO A 280 8.48 1.96 4.36
N SER A 281 8.55 2.38 5.62
CA SER A 281 8.73 3.79 6.01
C SER A 281 10.05 4.41 5.53
N SER A 282 11.00 3.59 5.13
CA SER A 282 12.31 4.02 4.60
C SER A 282 12.34 4.29 3.09
N LEU A 283 11.18 4.33 2.42
CA LEU A 283 11.14 4.65 0.99
C LEU A 283 11.72 6.01 0.68
N SER A 284 12.63 6.06 -0.29
CA SER A 284 13.27 7.30 -0.73
C SER A 284 12.33 8.21 -1.51
N MET A 285 12.71 9.48 -1.61
CA MET A 285 12.00 10.46 -2.43
C MET A 285 11.92 10.02 -3.90
N ARG A 286 12.96 9.38 -4.44
CA ARG A 286 12.96 8.86 -5.82
C ARG A 286 11.87 7.80 -6.01
N CYS A 287 11.71 6.90 -5.04
CA CYS A 287 10.65 5.90 -5.08
C CYS A 287 9.26 6.58 -4.99
N CYS A 288 9.09 7.51 -4.08
CA CYS A 288 7.84 8.27 -3.95
C CYS A 288 7.49 9.05 -5.23
N GLU A 289 8.46 9.64 -5.92
CA GLU A 289 8.26 10.31 -7.21
C GLU A 289 7.88 9.33 -8.31
N ALA A 290 8.52 8.16 -8.38
CA ALA A 290 8.17 7.10 -9.33
C ALA A 290 6.74 6.60 -9.10
N ILE A 291 6.33 6.42 -7.85
CA ILE A 291 4.96 6.06 -7.47
C ILE A 291 3.96 7.13 -7.93
N ARG A 292 4.26 8.41 -7.67
CA ARG A 292 3.41 9.52 -8.11
C ARG A 292 3.24 9.52 -9.62
N ALA A 293 4.36 9.46 -10.36
CA ALA A 293 4.34 9.45 -11.82
C ALA A 293 3.55 8.27 -12.38
N LYS A 294 3.70 7.08 -11.80
CA LYS A 294 2.94 5.89 -12.19
C LYS A 294 1.44 6.08 -11.98
N CYS A 295 1.04 6.57 -10.80
CA CYS A 295 -0.37 6.83 -10.48
C CYS A 295 -0.98 7.94 -11.37
N GLU A 296 -0.22 8.97 -11.72
CA GLU A 296 -0.66 10.02 -12.65
C GLU A 296 -0.83 9.50 -14.08
N TYR A 297 0.07 8.65 -14.54
CA TYR A 297 0.04 8.08 -15.89
C TYR A 297 -1.11 7.08 -16.09
N GLU A 298 -1.34 6.20 -15.12
CA GLU A 298 -2.36 5.14 -15.19
C GLU A 298 -3.78 5.65 -14.87
N GLY A 299 -3.90 6.79 -14.19
CA GLY A 299 -5.19 7.35 -13.82
C GLY A 299 -5.95 7.89 -15.04
N PRO A 300 -7.23 7.54 -15.24
CA PRO A 300 -8.04 7.99 -16.38
C PRO A 300 -8.44 9.46 -16.29
N VAL A 301 -8.48 10.01 -15.09
CA VAL A 301 -8.64 11.44 -14.82
C VAL A 301 -7.56 11.79 -13.83
N ALA A 302 -6.62 12.62 -14.22
CA ALA A 302 -5.61 13.12 -13.31
C ALA A 302 -6.29 13.69 -12.06
N PRO A 303 -6.03 13.17 -10.86
CA PRO A 303 -6.48 13.83 -9.66
C PRO A 303 -5.89 15.24 -9.64
N ARG A 304 -6.56 16.16 -8.96
CA ARG A 304 -6.05 17.53 -8.82
C ARG A 304 -4.63 17.51 -8.25
N GLU A 305 -4.35 16.57 -7.35
CA GLU A 305 -3.05 16.44 -6.71
C GLU A 305 -2.89 15.03 -6.11
N ILE A 306 -1.71 14.43 -6.33
CA ILE A 306 -1.31 13.17 -5.70
C ILE A 306 -0.16 13.44 -4.73
N TRP A 307 -0.38 13.08 -3.48
CA TRP A 307 0.62 13.09 -2.44
C TRP A 307 1.10 11.65 -2.18
N VAL A 308 2.40 11.45 -2.12
CA VAL A 308 2.98 10.16 -1.77
C VAL A 308 3.87 10.37 -0.56
N ASN A 309 3.52 9.68 0.53
CA ASN A 309 4.22 9.76 1.80
C ASN A 309 4.43 8.36 2.38
N VAL A 310 5.37 8.25 3.29
CA VAL A 310 5.53 7.08 4.15
C VAL A 310 4.69 7.26 5.42
N PRO A 311 4.10 6.20 5.99
CA PRO A 311 3.37 6.30 7.24
C PRO A 311 4.33 6.58 8.40
N VAL A 312 3.84 7.29 9.40
CA VAL A 312 4.55 7.43 10.68
C VAL A 312 4.42 6.14 11.46
N GLU A 313 5.52 5.54 11.83
CA GLU A 313 5.52 4.31 12.61
C GLU A 313 5.22 4.58 14.09
N LYS A 314 4.38 3.74 14.65
CA LYS A 314 4.04 3.71 16.06
C LYS A 314 4.42 2.37 16.64
N THR A 315 5.53 2.34 17.36
CA THR A 315 6.07 1.10 17.90
C THR A 315 5.25 0.62 19.09
N LEU A 316 4.79 -0.63 19.02
CA LEU A 316 4.15 -1.33 20.13
C LEU A 316 5.05 -2.50 20.55
N SER A 317 5.60 -2.44 21.76
CA SER A 317 6.28 -3.57 22.36
C SER A 317 5.29 -4.35 23.22
N LEU A 318 5.32 -5.68 23.09
CA LEU A 318 4.39 -6.57 23.74
C LEU A 318 5.07 -7.40 24.80
N ARG A 319 4.43 -7.52 25.97
CA ARG A 319 4.75 -8.52 26.97
C ARG A 319 3.54 -9.43 27.13
N VAL A 320 3.73 -10.70 26.81
CA VAL A 320 2.67 -11.72 26.83
C VAL A 320 2.96 -12.71 27.96
N THR A 321 2.15 -12.62 29.01
CA THR A 321 2.23 -13.55 30.16
C THR A 321 1.23 -14.68 29.97
N MET A 322 1.68 -15.92 30.01
CA MET A 322 0.85 -17.11 29.76
C MET A 322 1.06 -18.18 30.85
N ARG A 323 0.04 -19.02 31.02
CA ARG A 323 0.21 -20.30 31.72
C ARG A 323 0.63 -21.39 30.72
N ASN A 324 1.33 -22.41 31.23
CA ASN A 324 1.77 -23.58 30.45
C ASN A 324 2.74 -23.26 29.29
N LEU A 325 3.72 -22.40 29.53
CA LEU A 325 4.79 -22.10 28.57
C LEU A 325 5.49 -23.33 27.98
N GLN A 326 5.51 -24.45 28.69
CA GLN A 326 6.14 -25.70 28.20
C GLN A 326 5.41 -26.35 27.03
N GLN A 327 4.15 -25.98 26.78
CA GLN A 327 3.34 -26.49 25.67
C GLN A 327 3.23 -25.47 24.52
N LEU A 328 3.76 -24.27 24.72
CA LEU A 328 3.74 -23.23 23.71
C LEU A 328 4.73 -23.53 22.59
N ASP A 329 4.27 -23.53 21.35
CA ASP A 329 5.11 -23.34 20.17
C ASP A 329 5.47 -21.85 20.07
N GLU A 330 6.57 -21.46 20.72
CA GLU A 330 6.99 -20.06 20.77
C GLU A 330 7.36 -19.53 19.38
N ASP A 331 7.98 -20.33 18.54
CA ASP A 331 8.38 -19.92 17.18
C ASP A 331 7.15 -19.65 16.32
N GLY A 332 6.18 -20.56 16.33
CA GLY A 332 4.90 -20.37 15.61
C GLY A 332 4.11 -19.19 16.14
N PHE A 333 4.11 -18.95 17.46
CA PHE A 333 3.47 -17.77 18.04
C PHE A 333 4.15 -16.47 17.59
N ARG A 334 5.47 -16.39 17.61
CA ARG A 334 6.24 -15.24 17.15
C ARG A 334 6.02 -14.95 15.66
N GLU A 335 5.94 -16.00 14.85
CA GLU A 335 5.63 -15.87 13.41
C GLU A 335 4.22 -15.30 13.19
N ASP A 336 3.20 -15.82 13.88
CA ASP A 336 1.82 -15.32 13.79
C ASP A 336 1.73 -13.84 14.22
N VAL A 337 2.42 -13.44 15.31
CA VAL A 337 2.44 -12.04 15.78
C VAL A 337 3.16 -11.13 14.78
N ASN A 338 4.32 -11.53 14.28
CA ASN A 338 5.06 -10.77 13.27
C ASN A 338 4.22 -10.58 11.99
N LYS A 339 3.56 -11.64 11.55
CA LYS A 339 2.66 -11.57 10.40
C LYS A 339 1.50 -10.62 10.64
N TYR A 340 0.88 -10.67 11.82
CA TYR A 340 -0.21 -9.75 12.16
C TYR A 340 0.21 -8.28 12.04
N PHE A 341 1.39 -7.91 12.59
CA PHE A 341 1.89 -6.54 12.46
C PHE A 341 2.29 -6.18 11.03
N ALA A 342 2.81 -7.13 10.26
CA ALA A 342 3.13 -6.91 8.85
C ALA A 342 1.87 -6.62 8.02
N ASP A 343 0.77 -7.31 8.33
CA ASP A 343 -0.52 -7.20 7.63
C ASP A 343 -1.32 -5.94 8.04
N LEU A 344 -0.97 -5.27 9.17
CA LEU A 344 -1.63 -4.02 9.57
C LEU A 344 -1.31 -2.90 8.56
N GLU A 345 -2.34 -2.21 8.13
CA GLU A 345 -2.23 -1.04 7.26
C GLU A 345 -2.25 0.28 8.08
N PRO A 346 -1.79 1.40 7.51
CA PRO A 346 -1.90 2.71 8.17
C PRO A 346 -3.34 3.02 8.57
N GLY A 347 -3.56 3.38 9.84
CA GLY A 347 -4.88 3.68 10.42
C GLY A 347 -5.67 2.46 10.89
N ASP A 348 -5.11 1.26 10.82
CA ASP A 348 -5.74 0.09 11.39
C ASP A 348 -5.62 0.07 12.91
N LEU A 349 -6.59 -0.60 13.54
CA LEU A 349 -6.60 -0.79 14.98
C LEU A 349 -5.67 -1.95 15.37
N PHE A 350 -4.87 -1.76 16.40
CA PHE A 350 -4.24 -2.89 17.06
C PHE A 350 -5.23 -3.52 18.06
N ILE A 351 -5.48 -4.81 17.90
CA ILE A 351 -6.47 -5.55 18.69
C ILE A 351 -5.76 -6.55 19.62
N PRO A 352 -5.58 -6.24 20.92
CA PRO A 352 -4.85 -7.12 21.84
C PRO A 352 -5.43 -8.54 21.92
N SER A 353 -6.75 -8.69 21.83
CA SER A 353 -7.41 -10.01 21.85
C SER A 353 -6.99 -10.91 20.67
N GLN A 354 -6.53 -10.35 19.54
CA GLN A 354 -5.99 -11.15 18.44
C GLN A 354 -4.69 -11.85 18.83
N ILE A 355 -3.85 -11.19 19.62
CA ILE A 355 -2.62 -11.80 20.16
C ILE A 355 -2.95 -12.94 21.11
N VAL A 356 -4.02 -12.80 21.94
CA VAL A 356 -4.53 -13.90 22.78
C VAL A 356 -4.95 -15.10 21.93
N VAL A 357 -5.63 -14.88 20.82
CA VAL A 357 -6.02 -15.94 19.87
C VAL A 357 -4.80 -16.69 19.33
N TYR A 358 -3.74 -15.94 18.94
CA TYR A 358 -2.51 -16.54 18.47
C TYR A 358 -1.80 -17.34 19.57
N ALA A 359 -1.77 -16.84 20.81
CA ALA A 359 -1.23 -17.57 21.96
C ALA A 359 -1.95 -18.90 22.15
N ILE A 360 -3.29 -18.90 22.14
CA ILE A 360 -4.10 -20.12 22.29
C ILE A 360 -3.88 -21.08 21.12
N LYS A 361 -3.85 -20.58 19.88
CA LYS A 361 -3.60 -21.38 18.66
C LYS A 361 -2.28 -22.14 18.76
N ASN A 362 -1.26 -21.54 19.35
CA ASN A 362 0.07 -22.12 19.49
C ASN A 362 0.29 -22.86 20.85
N GLY A 363 -0.77 -23.19 21.57
CA GLY A 363 -0.73 -24.03 22.77
C GLY A 363 -0.60 -23.28 24.10
N GLY A 364 -0.61 -21.97 24.10
CA GLY A 364 -0.63 -21.13 25.30
C GLY A 364 -2.01 -21.13 25.98
N GLU A 365 -2.03 -20.90 27.29
CA GLU A 365 -3.27 -20.77 28.07
C GLU A 365 -3.31 -19.44 28.84
N ASN A 366 -4.51 -18.85 28.95
CA ASN A 366 -4.74 -17.66 29.78
C ASN A 366 -3.75 -16.51 29.53
N ALA A 367 -3.56 -16.13 28.25
CA ALA A 367 -2.65 -15.05 27.89
C ALA A 367 -3.15 -13.70 28.38
N THR A 368 -2.28 -12.94 29.02
CA THR A 368 -2.46 -11.52 29.37
C THR A 368 -1.49 -10.69 28.54
N ILE A 369 -1.99 -9.64 27.91
CA ILE A 369 -1.20 -8.78 27.03
C ILE A 369 -0.98 -7.44 27.74
N GLU A 370 0.30 -7.11 27.92
CA GLU A 370 0.74 -5.77 28.30
C GLU A 370 1.40 -5.12 27.09
N VAL A 371 1.05 -3.87 26.85
CA VAL A 371 1.56 -3.09 25.71
C VAL A 371 2.35 -1.91 26.21
N SER A 372 3.53 -1.72 25.66
CA SER A 372 4.32 -0.49 25.81
C SER A 372 4.24 0.27 24.50
N LYS A 373 3.81 1.53 24.56
CA LYS A 373 3.71 2.44 23.40
C LYS A 373 5.00 3.25 23.31
N ASN A 374 5.74 3.11 22.20
CA ASN A 374 6.98 3.84 21.89
C ASN A 374 8.03 3.83 23.02
N GLY A 375 8.20 2.68 23.67
CA GLY A 375 9.18 2.51 24.75
C GLY A 375 8.74 3.05 26.12
N GLY A 376 7.45 3.38 26.28
CA GLY A 376 6.85 3.73 27.58
C GLY A 376 6.68 2.54 28.53
N GLU A 377 5.96 2.74 29.61
CA GLU A 377 5.66 1.67 30.55
C GLU A 377 4.69 0.64 29.97
N TYR A 378 4.86 -0.63 30.35
CA TYR A 378 3.93 -1.69 29.98
C TYR A 378 2.62 -1.57 30.76
N GLN A 379 1.51 -1.55 30.05
CA GLN A 379 0.15 -1.49 30.62
C GLN A 379 -0.68 -2.62 30.07
N VAL A 380 -1.54 -3.20 30.91
CA VAL A 380 -2.50 -4.22 30.45
C VAL A 380 -3.51 -3.54 29.54
N GLU A 381 -3.58 -3.99 28.31
CA GLU A 381 -4.53 -3.46 27.32
C GLU A 381 -5.54 -4.56 26.95
N THR A 382 -6.82 -4.25 27.09
CA THR A 382 -7.94 -5.11 26.71
C THR A 382 -8.70 -4.57 25.51
N ASP A 383 -8.67 -3.26 25.34
CA ASP A 383 -9.38 -2.57 24.26
C ASP A 383 -8.47 -2.37 23.04
N ALA A 384 -9.09 -2.15 21.90
CA ALA A 384 -8.37 -1.84 20.67
C ALA A 384 -7.63 -0.49 20.82
N ILE A 385 -6.38 -0.47 20.37
CA ILE A 385 -5.58 0.76 20.31
C ILE A 385 -5.77 1.39 18.95
N GLU A 386 -6.19 2.65 18.93
CA GLU A 386 -6.38 3.41 17.69
C GLU A 386 -5.07 4.07 17.23
N SER A 387 -4.91 4.19 15.92
CA SER A 387 -3.90 5.03 15.27
C SER A 387 -4.57 6.06 14.36
N TYR A 388 -3.87 7.14 14.07
CA TYR A 388 -4.32 8.06 13.02
C TYR A 388 -4.21 7.37 11.65
N SER A 389 -5.04 7.80 10.69
CA SER A 389 -5.07 7.23 9.33
C SER A 389 -3.71 7.27 8.59
N THR A 390 -2.77 8.07 9.09
CA THR A 390 -1.41 8.24 8.56
C THR A 390 -0.34 7.56 9.41
N GLU A 391 -0.70 6.87 10.48
CA GLU A 391 0.19 6.12 11.35
C GLU A 391 0.03 4.61 11.10
N LYS A 392 1.12 3.87 11.19
CA LYS A 392 1.15 2.41 11.11
C LYS A 392 1.74 1.84 12.39
N PHE A 393 1.08 0.84 12.97
CA PHE A 393 1.65 0.08 14.07
C PHE A 393 2.76 -0.85 13.56
N VAL A 394 3.88 -0.85 14.25
CA VAL A 394 5.00 -1.77 14.04
C VAL A 394 5.33 -2.49 15.35
N LEU A 395 5.73 -3.75 15.23
CA LEU A 395 6.14 -4.53 16.39
C LEU A 395 7.53 -4.07 16.87
N GLY A 396 7.62 -3.70 18.15
CA GLY A 396 8.87 -3.55 18.85
C GLY A 396 9.33 -4.86 19.49
N ASP A 397 9.67 -4.82 20.77
CA ASP A 397 10.04 -6.02 21.49
C ASP A 397 8.84 -6.93 21.75
N LEU A 398 9.02 -8.25 21.57
CA LEU A 398 8.05 -9.27 21.95
C LEU A 398 8.64 -10.15 23.04
N VAL A 399 8.17 -9.93 24.27
CA VAL A 399 8.57 -10.70 25.45
C VAL A 399 7.48 -11.71 25.81
N VAL A 400 7.83 -12.99 25.88
CA VAL A 400 6.95 -14.10 26.26
C VAL A 400 7.39 -14.62 27.62
N GLN A 401 6.48 -14.69 28.59
CA GLN A 401 6.77 -15.10 29.97
C GLN A 401 5.61 -15.78 30.68
#